data_330ea4a0eede3f46c8d0cc4fa5045b48
#
_entry.id   330ea4a0eede3f46c8d0cc4fa5045b48
#
_cell.length_a   1.000
_cell.length_b   1.000
_cell.length_c   1.000
_cell.angle_alpha   90.00
_cell.angle_beta   90.00
_cell.angle_gamma   90.00
#
_symmetry.space_group_name_H-M   'P 1'
#
loop_
_entity.id
_entity.type
_entity.pdbx_description
1 polymer ?
#
loop_
_entity_poly.entity_id
_entity_poly.type
_entity_poly.pdbx_seq_one_letter_code
_entity_poly.pdbx_strand_id
1 'polypeptide(L)'
;MGWSISPGTGGQFKPNWGGQFHRIFHILGLVIAVVSITGSIIVYKPEIEKAMISEISLVSPLANTVSLDTLYQMVQRSRPKDKIQSVAMYGGPTAAWNFRCVPKDGGRMQVYVDQYRGKILGEVDFSDSWYQWIYDLHADLLGGKNGRVVNGIIGLLFGMICLTGLVIWWPGAPRVKHGFTYHKAGSWKSKNYDVHKLAGFYGSLLLILVTVTGAYFPFKQQYNNIAAAITGTAHTIPSPKIARPDTLASIASFETVYRNATRAAADAENSLLRFPQKPEENFSMRKLRKGDWGRIGDTFVYLHHNSGQVISVRLWDKLPAGVKLIESMFPLHFGTFGGHFTRILWVILGLLPGVLYYTGFVIWWNKLVKKQRNIT
;
A
#
# COMPACT_ATOMS: atom_id res chain seq x y z
N MET A 1 56.19 46.63 -28.64
CA MET A 1 54.71 46.33 -28.75
C MET A 1 54.24 45.90 -27.40
N GLY A 2 53.68 46.82 -26.61
CA GLY A 2 53.19 46.56 -25.27
C GLY A 2 51.69 46.22 -25.35
N TRP A 3 51.32 45.05 -24.86
CA TRP A 3 49.95 44.67 -24.64
C TRP A 3 49.55 45.07 -23.22
N SER A 4 48.78 46.16 -23.11
CA SER A 4 48.10 46.52 -21.87
C SER A 4 46.86 45.67 -21.74
N ILE A 5 46.84 44.72 -20.83
CA ILE A 5 45.66 43.97 -20.45
C ILE A 5 44.83 44.85 -19.49
N SER A 6 43.76 45.44 -19.97
CA SER A 6 42.72 46.03 -19.12
C SER A 6 42.16 44.95 -18.19
N PRO A 7 42.01 45.19 -16.88
CA PRO A 7 41.26 44.28 -16.02
C PRO A 7 39.81 44.34 -16.42
N GLY A 8 39.39 43.39 -17.29
CA GLY A 8 38.00 43.17 -17.60
C GLY A 8 37.27 42.83 -16.31
N THR A 9 36.20 43.53 -16.04
CA THR A 9 35.19 43.25 -15.05
C THR A 9 34.70 41.80 -15.26
N GLY A 10 35.40 40.87 -14.61
CA GLY A 10 34.94 39.47 -14.52
C GLY A 10 33.61 39.46 -13.82
N GLY A 11 32.56 39.49 -14.60
CA GLY A 11 31.21 39.18 -14.12
C GLY A 11 31.27 37.76 -13.53
N GLN A 12 31.48 37.67 -12.23
CA GLN A 12 31.32 36.41 -11.52
C GLN A 12 29.87 35.96 -11.73
N PHE A 13 29.69 35.03 -12.64
CA PHE A 13 28.46 34.22 -12.70
C PHE A 13 28.41 33.48 -11.37
N LYS A 14 27.83 34.11 -10.34
CA LYS A 14 27.45 33.42 -9.12
C LYS A 14 26.21 32.64 -9.50
N PRO A 15 26.29 31.31 -9.70
CA PRO A 15 25.12 30.51 -9.97
C PRO A 15 24.14 30.78 -8.83
N ASN A 16 22.91 31.14 -9.14
CA ASN A 16 21.88 31.40 -8.12
C ASN A 16 21.36 30.05 -7.56
N TRP A 17 22.28 29.27 -6.98
CA TRP A 17 22.01 27.98 -6.38
C TRP A 17 20.87 28.07 -5.35
N GLY A 18 20.82 29.15 -4.56
CA GLY A 18 19.77 29.33 -3.57
C GLY A 18 18.37 29.39 -4.17
N GLY A 19 18.20 30.08 -5.30
CA GLY A 19 16.89 30.17 -5.97
C GLY A 19 16.44 28.86 -6.60
N GLN A 20 17.38 28.07 -7.14
CA GLN A 20 17.06 26.77 -7.76
C GLN A 20 16.72 25.71 -6.70
N PHE A 21 17.49 25.63 -5.61
CA PHE A 21 17.21 24.72 -4.51
C PHE A 21 15.83 24.97 -3.90
N HIS A 22 15.44 26.23 -3.68
CA HIS A 22 14.11 26.54 -3.15
C HIS A 22 12.98 26.05 -4.06
N ARG A 23 13.10 26.22 -5.38
CA ARG A 23 12.09 25.73 -6.33
C ARG A 23 11.94 24.22 -6.30
N ILE A 24 13.05 23.48 -6.25
CA ILE A 24 13.06 22.01 -6.17
C ILE A 24 12.36 21.52 -4.89
N PHE A 25 12.65 22.15 -3.73
CA PHE A 25 12.00 21.79 -2.47
C PHE A 25 10.48 22.04 -2.47
N HIS A 26 10.03 23.12 -3.13
CA HIS A 26 8.59 23.37 -3.24
C HIS A 26 7.88 22.36 -4.15
N ILE A 27 8.49 22.00 -5.28
CA ILE A 27 7.95 20.96 -6.16
C ILE A 27 7.91 19.61 -5.44
N LEU A 28 9.00 19.21 -4.78
CA LEU A 28 9.07 17.98 -4.01
C LEU A 28 8.01 17.96 -2.90
N GLY A 29 7.87 19.04 -2.14
CA GLY A 29 6.87 19.17 -1.08
C GLY A 29 5.44 19.07 -1.60
N LEU A 30 5.15 19.66 -2.77
CA LEU A 30 3.85 19.54 -3.41
C LEU A 30 3.54 18.10 -3.83
N VAL A 31 4.51 17.41 -4.45
CA VAL A 31 4.36 15.99 -4.83
C VAL A 31 4.11 15.13 -3.59
N ILE A 32 4.88 15.33 -2.52
CA ILE A 32 4.69 14.63 -1.24
C ILE A 32 3.27 14.88 -0.69
N ALA A 33 2.79 16.12 -0.70
CA ALA A 33 1.45 16.46 -0.23
C ALA A 33 0.37 15.75 -1.06
N VAL A 34 0.48 15.77 -2.40
CA VAL A 34 -0.46 15.08 -3.30
C VAL A 34 -0.46 13.57 -3.06
N VAL A 35 0.72 12.94 -3.02
CA VAL A 35 0.85 11.50 -2.76
C VAL A 35 0.27 11.14 -1.39
N SER A 36 0.49 11.97 -0.36
CA SER A 36 -0.02 11.70 0.99
C SER A 36 -1.54 11.84 1.08
N ILE A 37 -2.13 12.84 0.44
CA ILE A 37 -3.59 13.03 0.40
C ILE A 37 -4.25 11.87 -0.37
N THR A 38 -3.70 11.48 -1.52
CA THR A 38 -4.20 10.32 -2.27
C THR A 38 -4.07 9.03 -1.47
N GLY A 39 -2.97 8.89 -0.69
CA GLY A 39 -2.79 7.80 0.27
C GLY A 39 -3.91 7.74 1.31
N SER A 40 -4.32 8.89 1.88
CA SER A 40 -5.44 8.95 2.83
C SER A 40 -6.75 8.43 2.23
N ILE A 41 -7.02 8.76 0.97
CA ILE A 41 -8.23 8.31 0.28
C ILE A 41 -8.23 6.80 0.09
N ILE A 42 -7.10 6.22 -0.35
CA ILE A 42 -7.01 4.79 -0.66
C ILE A 42 -6.92 3.87 0.57
N VAL A 43 -6.75 4.41 1.79
CA VAL A 43 -6.86 3.62 3.02
C VAL A 43 -8.20 2.88 3.08
N TYR A 44 -9.28 3.52 2.60
CA TYR A 44 -10.63 2.95 2.56
C TYR A 44 -11.05 2.47 1.16
N LYS A 45 -10.08 2.19 0.27
CA LYS A 45 -10.34 1.70 -1.10
C LYS A 45 -11.34 0.54 -1.15
N PRO A 46 -11.22 -0.53 -0.32
CA PRO A 46 -12.15 -1.65 -0.41
C PRO A 46 -13.59 -1.31 0.00
N GLU A 47 -13.76 -0.37 0.92
CA GLU A 47 -15.10 0.11 1.31
C GLU A 47 -15.70 1.00 0.23
N ILE A 48 -14.88 1.82 -0.42
CA ILE A 48 -15.28 2.63 -1.58
C ILE A 48 -15.70 1.70 -2.73
N GLU A 49 -14.88 0.69 -3.06
CA GLU A 49 -15.22 -0.33 -4.07
C GLU A 49 -16.56 -1.01 -3.75
N LYS A 50 -16.73 -1.47 -2.50
CA LYS A 50 -17.96 -2.12 -2.06
C LYS A 50 -19.18 -1.19 -2.15
N ALA A 51 -19.03 0.08 -1.82
CA ALA A 51 -20.12 1.06 -1.93
C ALA A 51 -20.54 1.31 -3.38
N MET A 52 -19.58 1.30 -4.32
CA MET A 52 -19.85 1.47 -5.76
C MET A 52 -20.61 0.30 -6.37
N ILE A 53 -20.55 -0.88 -5.77
CA ILE A 53 -21.14 -2.13 -6.26
C ILE A 53 -22.10 -2.75 -5.24
N SER A 54 -22.71 -1.95 -4.38
CA SER A 54 -23.54 -2.43 -3.26
C SER A 54 -24.64 -3.40 -3.72
N GLU A 55 -25.24 -3.18 -4.88
CA GLU A 55 -26.31 -4.01 -5.43
C GLU A 55 -25.88 -5.44 -5.80
N ILE A 56 -24.64 -5.62 -6.24
CA ILE A 56 -24.11 -6.92 -6.67
C ILE A 56 -23.16 -7.57 -5.66
N SER A 57 -22.85 -6.87 -4.57
CA SER A 57 -21.89 -7.34 -3.55
C SER A 57 -22.53 -8.05 -2.37
N LEU A 58 -23.85 -8.09 -2.29
CA LEU A 58 -24.61 -8.67 -1.18
C LEU A 58 -25.52 -9.80 -1.63
N VAL A 59 -25.59 -10.83 -0.79
CA VAL A 59 -26.45 -12.01 -1.00
C VAL A 59 -27.23 -12.34 0.27
N SER A 60 -28.35 -13.03 0.12
CA SER A 60 -29.08 -13.62 1.25
C SER A 60 -28.60 -15.06 1.48
N PRO A 61 -27.98 -15.34 2.65
CA PRO A 61 -27.44 -16.66 2.95
C PRO A 61 -28.47 -17.77 2.91
N LEU A 62 -28.07 -18.95 2.43
CA LEU A 62 -28.78 -20.21 2.55
C LEU A 62 -27.93 -21.24 3.31
N ALA A 63 -28.51 -22.38 3.68
CA ALA A 63 -27.79 -23.42 4.44
C ALA A 63 -26.55 -23.96 3.72
N ASN A 64 -26.63 -24.10 2.40
CA ASN A 64 -25.54 -24.66 1.59
C ASN A 64 -25.16 -23.73 0.44
N THR A 65 -23.91 -23.75 0.06
CA THR A 65 -23.40 -23.13 -1.15
C THR A 65 -23.45 -24.09 -2.33
N VAL A 66 -23.59 -23.58 -3.54
CA VAL A 66 -23.35 -24.31 -4.77
C VAL A 66 -21.87 -24.74 -4.84
N SER A 67 -21.60 -25.91 -5.46
CA SER A 67 -20.21 -26.37 -5.53
C SER A 67 -19.29 -25.36 -6.25
N LEU A 68 -18.06 -25.27 -5.78
CA LEU A 68 -17.08 -24.34 -6.36
C LEU A 68 -16.77 -24.67 -7.83
N ASP A 69 -16.85 -25.96 -8.21
CA ASP A 69 -16.69 -26.38 -9.62
C ASP A 69 -17.78 -25.79 -10.50
N THR A 70 -19.05 -25.82 -10.04
CA THR A 70 -20.19 -25.25 -10.77
C THR A 70 -20.05 -23.72 -10.90
N LEU A 71 -19.69 -23.04 -9.81
CA LEU A 71 -19.47 -21.58 -9.83
C LEU A 71 -18.34 -21.20 -10.76
N TYR A 72 -17.22 -21.92 -10.71
CA TYR A 72 -16.08 -21.69 -11.61
C TYR A 72 -16.48 -21.88 -13.08
N GLN A 73 -17.16 -22.98 -13.42
CA GLN A 73 -17.61 -23.24 -14.79
C GLN A 73 -18.59 -22.18 -15.28
N MET A 74 -19.49 -21.70 -14.42
CA MET A 74 -20.44 -20.64 -14.75
C MET A 74 -19.68 -19.33 -15.11
N VAL A 75 -18.70 -18.94 -14.30
CA VAL A 75 -17.88 -17.76 -14.56
C VAL A 75 -17.01 -17.97 -15.82
N GLN A 76 -16.45 -19.17 -16.01
CA GLN A 76 -15.65 -19.47 -17.20
C GLN A 76 -16.51 -19.42 -18.48
N ARG A 77 -17.79 -19.79 -18.42
CA ARG A 77 -18.73 -19.68 -19.57
C ARG A 77 -19.09 -18.22 -19.87
N SER A 78 -19.27 -17.38 -18.85
CA SER A 78 -19.52 -15.94 -19.07
C SER A 78 -18.26 -15.22 -19.62
N ARG A 79 -17.07 -15.72 -19.25
CA ARG A 79 -15.78 -15.11 -19.60
C ARG A 79 -14.82 -16.15 -20.24
N PRO A 80 -15.14 -16.70 -21.41
CA PRO A 80 -14.40 -17.85 -21.98
C PRO A 80 -12.97 -17.55 -22.41
N LYS A 81 -12.64 -16.28 -22.63
CA LYS A 81 -11.29 -15.83 -23.04
C LYS A 81 -10.40 -15.41 -21.87
N ASP A 82 -10.99 -15.24 -20.70
CA ASP A 82 -10.29 -14.73 -19.52
C ASP A 82 -9.72 -15.87 -18.68
N LYS A 83 -8.61 -15.59 -17.98
CA LYS A 83 -8.04 -16.53 -17.01
C LYS A 83 -8.59 -16.21 -15.63
N ILE A 84 -9.28 -17.16 -15.01
CA ILE A 84 -9.73 -17.03 -13.61
C ILE A 84 -8.53 -17.23 -12.69
N GLN A 85 -8.11 -16.18 -11.98
CA GLN A 85 -6.95 -16.21 -11.09
C GLN A 85 -7.29 -16.64 -9.67
N SER A 86 -8.42 -16.17 -9.15
CA SER A 86 -8.78 -16.39 -7.76
C SER A 86 -10.27 -16.18 -7.53
N VAL A 87 -10.76 -16.71 -6.42
CA VAL A 87 -12.06 -16.36 -5.86
C VAL A 87 -11.87 -15.83 -4.44
N ALA A 88 -12.40 -14.64 -4.18
CA ALA A 88 -12.46 -14.02 -2.86
C ALA A 88 -13.78 -14.38 -2.18
N MET A 89 -13.69 -14.81 -0.91
CA MET A 89 -14.79 -15.32 -0.09
C MET A 89 -14.94 -14.54 1.22
N TYR A 90 -14.12 -13.48 1.42
CA TYR A 90 -14.13 -12.66 2.63
C TYR A 90 -15.31 -11.70 2.67
N GLY A 91 -15.70 -11.28 3.87
CA GLY A 91 -16.82 -10.34 4.09
C GLY A 91 -18.03 -11.01 4.75
N GLY A 92 -17.88 -12.27 5.15
CA GLY A 92 -18.90 -13.04 5.84
C GLY A 92 -19.96 -13.65 4.92
N PRO A 93 -20.98 -14.30 5.48
CA PRO A 93 -21.97 -15.07 4.72
C PRO A 93 -22.87 -14.22 3.82
N THR A 94 -23.02 -12.94 4.10
CA THR A 94 -23.82 -12.00 3.30
C THR A 94 -23.05 -11.36 2.16
N ALA A 95 -21.75 -11.61 2.02
CA ALA A 95 -20.95 -11.11 0.92
C ALA A 95 -21.01 -12.06 -0.28
N ALA A 96 -21.24 -11.53 -1.48
CA ALA A 96 -21.12 -12.27 -2.72
C ALA A 96 -19.67 -12.71 -2.93
N TRP A 97 -19.44 -13.93 -3.42
CA TRP A 97 -18.12 -14.35 -3.82
C TRP A 97 -17.68 -13.61 -5.09
N ASN A 98 -16.38 -13.27 -5.13
CA ASN A 98 -15.83 -12.45 -6.19
C ASN A 98 -14.72 -13.21 -6.94
N PHE A 99 -14.99 -13.57 -8.20
CA PHE A 99 -14.00 -14.19 -9.08
C PHE A 99 -13.21 -13.12 -9.80
N ARG A 100 -11.87 -13.16 -9.63
CA ARG A 100 -10.96 -12.32 -10.38
C ARG A 100 -10.60 -12.96 -11.71
N CYS A 101 -11.03 -12.36 -12.79
CA CYS A 101 -10.74 -12.74 -14.15
C CYS A 101 -9.71 -11.77 -14.75
N VAL A 102 -8.77 -12.30 -15.52
CA VAL A 102 -7.74 -11.50 -16.21
C VAL A 102 -7.95 -11.65 -17.70
N PRO A 103 -8.44 -10.59 -18.36
CA PRO A 103 -8.55 -10.54 -19.81
C PRO A 103 -7.16 -10.66 -20.49
N LYS A 104 -7.12 -11.14 -21.75
CA LYS A 104 -5.87 -11.25 -22.50
C LYS A 104 -5.17 -9.90 -22.72
N ASP A 105 -5.96 -8.84 -22.88
CA ASP A 105 -5.49 -7.48 -23.12
C ASP A 105 -5.10 -6.73 -21.82
N GLY A 106 -5.13 -7.44 -20.70
CA GLY A 106 -4.91 -6.85 -19.37
C GLY A 106 -6.20 -6.37 -18.72
N GLY A 107 -6.08 -5.77 -17.53
CA GLY A 107 -7.25 -5.31 -16.77
C GLY A 107 -7.54 -6.17 -15.53
N ARG A 108 -8.62 -5.82 -14.83
CA ARG A 108 -9.01 -6.45 -13.55
C ARG A 108 -10.51 -6.66 -13.49
N MET A 109 -10.99 -7.57 -14.31
CA MET A 109 -12.40 -7.93 -14.28
C MET A 109 -12.72 -8.69 -13.01
N GLN A 110 -13.77 -8.29 -12.33
CA GLN A 110 -14.33 -8.95 -11.16
C GLN A 110 -15.76 -9.40 -11.46
N VAL A 111 -16.03 -10.69 -11.27
CA VAL A 111 -17.34 -11.30 -11.46
C VAL A 111 -17.91 -11.68 -10.11
N TYR A 112 -18.99 -11.01 -9.71
CA TYR A 112 -19.69 -11.25 -8.44
C TYR A 112 -20.75 -12.31 -8.61
N VAL A 113 -20.77 -13.27 -7.68
CA VAL A 113 -21.60 -14.47 -7.78
C VAL A 113 -22.35 -14.70 -6.46
N ASP A 114 -23.64 -14.99 -6.55
CA ASP A 114 -24.39 -15.56 -5.44
C ASP A 114 -23.99 -17.02 -5.27
N GLN A 115 -23.16 -17.28 -4.30
CA GLN A 115 -22.64 -18.63 -4.00
C GLN A 115 -23.70 -19.59 -3.51
N TYR A 116 -24.86 -19.11 -3.09
CA TYR A 116 -25.96 -19.96 -2.61
C TYR A 116 -26.91 -20.37 -3.73
N ARG A 117 -27.14 -19.47 -4.70
CA ARG A 117 -28.11 -19.71 -5.81
C ARG A 117 -27.42 -20.04 -7.13
N GLY A 118 -26.10 -19.93 -7.21
CA GLY A 118 -25.37 -20.17 -8.46
C GLY A 118 -25.76 -19.18 -9.56
N LYS A 119 -25.78 -17.89 -9.25
CA LYS A 119 -26.15 -16.83 -10.19
C LYS A 119 -25.05 -15.75 -10.24
N ILE A 120 -24.67 -15.31 -11.44
CA ILE A 120 -23.85 -14.12 -11.63
C ILE A 120 -24.71 -12.89 -11.30
N LEU A 121 -24.23 -12.05 -10.38
CA LEU A 121 -24.91 -10.84 -9.94
C LEU A 121 -24.48 -9.62 -10.77
N GLY A 122 -23.24 -9.62 -11.24
CA GLY A 122 -22.70 -8.57 -12.09
C GLY A 122 -21.20 -8.72 -12.32
N GLU A 123 -20.71 -7.96 -13.28
CA GLU A 123 -19.31 -7.90 -13.66
C GLU A 123 -18.82 -6.45 -13.58
N VAL A 124 -17.63 -6.23 -13.06
CA VAL A 124 -17.07 -4.88 -12.89
C VAL A 124 -15.59 -4.89 -13.29
N ASP A 125 -15.22 -3.98 -14.17
CA ASP A 125 -13.84 -3.63 -14.40
C ASP A 125 -13.52 -2.34 -13.63
N PHE A 126 -12.62 -2.46 -12.68
CA PHE A 126 -12.18 -1.31 -11.90
C PHE A 126 -10.96 -0.59 -12.49
N SER A 127 -10.42 -1.06 -13.62
CA SER A 127 -9.18 -0.51 -14.19
C SER A 127 -9.30 0.97 -14.54
N ASP A 128 -10.47 1.40 -15.04
CA ASP A 128 -10.72 2.79 -15.46
C ASP A 128 -11.49 3.62 -14.43
N SER A 129 -11.63 3.11 -13.19
CA SER A 129 -12.34 3.84 -12.16
C SER A 129 -11.54 5.05 -11.64
N TRP A 130 -12.25 6.11 -11.21
CA TRP A 130 -11.60 7.31 -10.64
C TRP A 130 -10.69 6.98 -9.45
N TYR A 131 -11.07 6.03 -8.60
CA TYR A 131 -10.26 5.66 -7.45
C TYR A 131 -9.04 4.78 -7.85
N GLN A 132 -9.10 4.04 -8.97
CA GLN A 132 -7.92 3.38 -9.52
C GLN A 132 -6.92 4.41 -10.02
N TRP A 133 -7.38 5.48 -10.65
CA TRP A 133 -6.54 6.62 -11.01
C TRP A 133 -5.87 7.25 -9.79
N ILE A 134 -6.63 7.45 -8.68
CA ILE A 134 -6.04 7.94 -7.41
C ILE A 134 -5.01 6.95 -6.86
N TYR A 135 -5.28 5.64 -6.94
CA TYR A 135 -4.34 4.62 -6.53
C TYR A 135 -3.05 4.66 -7.36
N ASP A 136 -3.16 4.77 -8.68
CA ASP A 136 -2.01 4.83 -9.58
C ASP A 136 -1.22 6.13 -9.38
N LEU A 137 -1.90 7.26 -9.15
CA LEU A 137 -1.23 8.51 -8.78
C LEU A 137 -0.46 8.36 -7.46
N HIS A 138 -1.03 7.72 -6.44
CA HIS A 138 -0.36 7.47 -5.17
C HIS A 138 0.79 6.46 -5.32
N ALA A 139 0.57 5.35 -6.02
CA ALA A 139 1.51 4.24 -6.04
C ALA A 139 2.70 4.50 -6.99
N ASP A 140 2.47 5.16 -8.12
CA ASP A 140 3.46 5.27 -9.20
C ASP A 140 3.43 6.60 -9.96
N LEU A 141 2.79 7.62 -9.43
CA LEU A 141 2.71 8.96 -10.04
C LEU A 141 2.19 8.92 -11.49
N LEU A 142 1.34 7.96 -11.83
CA LEU A 142 0.83 7.66 -13.17
C LEU A 142 1.94 7.26 -14.18
N GLY A 143 3.15 6.99 -13.72
CA GLY A 143 4.33 6.64 -14.53
C GLY A 143 4.67 5.14 -14.52
N GLY A 144 3.76 4.28 -14.05
CA GLY A 144 3.92 2.83 -14.02
C GLY A 144 5.17 2.40 -13.22
N LYS A 145 5.95 1.46 -13.77
CA LYS A 145 7.12 0.91 -13.06
C LYS A 145 8.17 1.96 -12.71
N ASN A 146 8.46 2.88 -13.63
CA ASN A 146 9.46 3.94 -13.40
C ASN A 146 8.95 4.96 -12.39
N GLY A 147 7.69 5.38 -12.51
CA GLY A 147 7.04 6.27 -11.54
C GLY A 147 7.02 5.69 -10.13
N ARG A 148 6.82 4.38 -10.00
CA ARG A 148 6.87 3.68 -8.70
C ARG A 148 8.25 3.76 -8.04
N VAL A 149 9.33 3.62 -8.81
CA VAL A 149 10.70 3.78 -8.28
C VAL A 149 10.95 5.22 -7.85
N VAL A 150 10.56 6.20 -8.69
CA VAL A 150 10.67 7.63 -8.37
C VAL A 150 9.90 7.96 -7.10
N ASN A 151 8.65 7.48 -6.96
CA ASN A 151 7.84 7.70 -5.77
C ASN A 151 8.47 7.08 -4.51
N GLY A 152 9.06 5.88 -4.63
CA GLY A 152 9.80 5.26 -3.52
C GLY A 152 10.99 6.10 -3.06
N ILE A 153 11.76 6.69 -4.00
CA ILE A 153 12.86 7.60 -3.69
C ILE A 153 12.33 8.87 -3.00
N ILE A 154 11.25 9.48 -3.51
CA ILE A 154 10.58 10.63 -2.89
C ILE A 154 10.15 10.31 -1.47
N GLY A 155 9.58 9.13 -1.23
CA GLY A 155 9.20 8.66 0.11
C GLY A 155 10.40 8.59 1.07
N LEU A 156 11.53 8.02 0.64
CA LEU A 156 12.76 7.97 1.44
C LEU A 156 13.32 9.36 1.74
N LEU A 157 13.33 10.26 0.75
CA LEU A 157 13.73 11.66 0.94
C LEU A 157 12.81 12.35 1.95
N PHE A 158 11.51 12.12 1.90
CA PHE A 158 10.57 12.66 2.87
C PHE A 158 10.84 12.10 4.28
N GLY A 159 11.12 10.81 4.42
CA GLY A 159 11.55 10.23 5.69
C GLY A 159 12.79 10.90 6.26
N MET A 160 13.78 11.23 5.41
CA MET A 160 14.98 12.00 5.83
C MET A 160 14.63 13.43 6.24
N ILE A 161 13.70 14.09 5.55
CA ILE A 161 13.19 15.42 5.94
C ILE A 161 12.54 15.34 7.31
N CYS A 162 11.74 14.33 7.59
CA CYS A 162 11.13 14.12 8.91
C CYS A 162 12.19 13.92 10.01
N LEU A 163 13.21 13.11 9.76
CA LEU A 163 14.34 12.90 10.69
C LEU A 163 15.08 14.20 10.98
N THR A 164 15.46 14.94 9.95
CA THR A 164 16.14 16.23 10.11
C THR A 164 15.24 17.26 10.78
N GLY A 165 13.93 17.21 10.50
CA GLY A 165 12.92 18.04 11.17
C GLY A 165 12.89 17.82 12.68
N LEU A 166 12.98 16.58 13.15
CA LEU A 166 13.09 16.26 14.58
C LEU A 166 14.35 16.82 15.22
N VAL A 167 15.50 16.74 14.52
CA VAL A 167 16.77 17.31 14.99
C VAL A 167 16.67 18.85 15.11
N ILE A 168 16.11 19.52 14.09
CA ILE A 168 15.93 20.98 14.09
C ILE A 168 14.91 21.42 15.15
N TRP A 169 13.89 20.59 15.39
CA TRP A 169 12.87 20.86 16.42
C TRP A 169 13.47 20.83 17.83
N TRP A 170 14.53 20.07 18.09
CA TRP A 170 15.10 19.84 19.41
C TRP A 170 15.66 21.13 20.05
N PRO A 171 15.01 21.71 21.08
CA PRO A 171 15.45 22.97 21.69
C PRO A 171 16.50 22.79 22.78
N GLY A 172 17.00 21.56 22.98
CA GLY A 172 17.84 21.18 24.12
C GLY A 172 17.05 20.75 25.35
N ALA A 173 17.64 19.86 26.17
CA ALA A 173 16.99 19.27 27.33
C ALA A 173 16.37 20.29 28.33
N PRO A 174 17.04 21.40 28.68
CA PRO A 174 16.48 22.38 29.62
C PRO A 174 15.23 23.10 29.07
N ARG A 175 15.08 23.16 27.73
CA ARG A 175 14.02 23.92 27.06
C ARG A 175 12.99 23.02 26.36
N VAL A 176 13.01 21.72 26.59
CA VAL A 176 12.15 20.76 25.86
C VAL A 176 10.66 21.13 25.93
N LYS A 177 10.18 21.65 27.08
CA LYS A 177 8.80 22.12 27.26
C LYS A 177 8.44 23.24 26.29
N HIS A 178 9.37 24.11 25.91
CA HIS A 178 9.13 25.19 24.92
C HIS A 178 8.91 24.65 23.51
N GLY A 179 9.47 23.49 23.19
CA GLY A 179 9.20 22.79 21.92
C GLY A 179 7.72 22.47 21.72
N PHE A 180 6.96 22.27 22.77
CA PHE A 180 5.53 21.92 22.75
C PHE A 180 4.60 23.11 22.96
N THR A 181 5.11 24.33 23.07
CA THR A 181 4.29 25.52 23.33
C THR A 181 3.50 25.93 22.08
N TYR A 182 2.22 26.25 22.27
CA TYR A 182 1.35 26.90 21.29
C TYR A 182 0.93 28.26 21.80
N HIS A 183 1.27 29.34 21.08
CA HIS A 183 1.02 30.71 21.49
C HIS A 183 -0.37 31.18 21.03
N LYS A 184 -1.41 30.93 21.86
CA LYS A 184 -2.82 31.28 21.57
C LYS A 184 -3.01 32.77 21.25
N ALA A 185 -2.36 33.66 22.00
CA ALA A 185 -2.40 35.11 21.81
C ALA A 185 -1.42 35.63 20.73
N GLY A 186 -0.61 34.75 20.12
CA GLY A 186 0.38 35.11 19.13
C GLY A 186 -0.25 35.57 17.80
N SER A 187 0.57 36.27 17.00
CA SER A 187 0.21 36.65 15.64
C SER A 187 -0.07 35.40 14.77
N TRP A 188 -0.75 35.59 13.62
CA TRP A 188 -0.96 34.51 12.65
C TRP A 188 0.36 33.80 12.26
N LYS A 189 1.44 34.57 12.10
CA LYS A 189 2.77 33.99 11.77
C LYS A 189 3.30 33.08 12.87
N SER A 190 3.14 33.48 14.13
CA SER A 190 3.52 32.65 15.30
C SER A 190 2.67 31.40 15.37
N LYS A 191 1.36 31.50 15.20
CA LYS A 191 0.45 30.35 15.20
C LYS A 191 0.76 29.37 14.08
N ASN A 192 1.02 29.86 12.86
CA ASN A 192 1.43 29.02 11.74
C ASN A 192 2.75 28.27 12.00
N TYR A 193 3.73 28.95 12.61
CA TYR A 193 4.98 28.30 13.03
C TYR A 193 4.75 27.21 14.09
N ASP A 194 3.92 27.50 15.09
CA ASP A 194 3.61 26.52 16.14
C ASP A 194 2.87 25.32 15.60
N VAL A 195 1.91 25.51 14.68
CA VAL A 195 1.24 24.41 13.97
C VAL A 195 2.24 23.55 13.20
N HIS A 196 3.13 24.17 12.41
CA HIS A 196 4.17 23.45 11.67
C HIS A 196 5.06 22.62 12.61
N LYS A 197 5.53 23.27 13.68
CA LYS A 197 6.40 22.64 14.69
C LYS A 197 5.76 21.45 15.37
N LEU A 198 4.53 21.61 15.85
CA LEU A 198 3.82 20.57 16.59
C LEU A 198 3.34 19.43 15.69
N ALA A 199 2.75 19.76 14.54
CA ALA A 199 2.33 18.75 13.55
C ALA A 199 3.53 17.96 13.03
N GLY A 200 4.67 18.65 12.78
CA GLY A 200 5.92 18.01 12.39
C GLY A 200 6.43 17.06 13.46
N PHE A 201 6.51 17.48 14.71
CA PHE A 201 7.00 16.63 15.80
C PHE A 201 6.13 15.39 16.00
N TYR A 202 4.82 15.58 16.24
CA TYR A 202 3.91 14.46 16.53
C TYR A 202 3.71 13.52 15.35
N GLY A 203 3.75 14.05 14.10
CA GLY A 203 3.60 13.25 12.91
C GLY A 203 4.87 12.51 12.49
N SER A 204 6.06 13.05 12.76
CA SER A 204 7.32 12.58 12.16
C SER A 204 7.59 11.09 12.36
N LEU A 205 7.40 10.56 13.56
CA LEU A 205 7.68 9.14 13.84
C LEU A 205 6.82 8.21 12.97
N LEU A 206 5.51 8.49 12.90
CA LEU A 206 4.59 7.70 12.09
C LEU A 206 4.77 7.95 10.59
N LEU A 207 5.11 9.19 10.18
CA LEU A 207 5.43 9.51 8.79
C LEU A 207 6.69 8.78 8.34
N ILE A 208 7.72 8.69 9.16
CA ILE A 208 8.93 7.88 8.88
C ILE A 208 8.53 6.40 8.70
N LEU A 209 7.70 5.87 9.58
CA LEU A 209 7.21 4.48 9.46
C LEU A 209 6.48 4.27 8.13
N VAL A 210 5.55 5.17 7.76
CA VAL A 210 4.77 5.06 6.52
C VAL A 210 5.67 5.20 5.28
N THR A 211 6.66 6.12 5.28
CA THR A 211 7.57 6.29 4.15
C THR A 211 8.50 5.10 3.98
N VAL A 212 9.06 4.58 5.08
CA VAL A 212 9.90 3.37 5.04
C VAL A 212 9.10 2.17 4.55
N THR A 213 7.91 1.94 5.09
CA THR A 213 7.07 0.81 4.65
C THR A 213 6.55 0.99 3.22
N GLY A 214 6.33 2.23 2.76
CA GLY A 214 5.96 2.54 1.38
C GLY A 214 7.08 2.28 0.38
N ALA A 215 8.32 2.61 0.73
CA ALA A 215 9.49 2.34 -0.10
C ALA A 215 9.77 0.83 -0.28
N TYR A 216 9.23 -0.02 0.56
CA TYR A 216 9.27 -1.47 0.36
C TYR A 216 8.72 -1.91 -1.00
N PHE A 217 7.63 -1.30 -1.49
CA PHE A 217 6.95 -1.77 -2.71
C PHE A 217 7.81 -1.69 -3.98
N PRO A 218 8.55 -0.62 -4.27
CA PRO A 218 9.50 -0.59 -5.38
C PRO A 218 10.82 -1.32 -5.08
N PHE A 219 11.26 -1.39 -3.83
CA PHE A 219 12.59 -1.88 -3.44
C PHE A 219 12.56 -3.22 -2.68
N LYS A 220 11.65 -4.12 -3.06
CA LYS A 220 11.42 -5.41 -2.36
C LYS A 220 12.70 -6.21 -2.14
N GLN A 221 13.58 -6.30 -3.15
CA GLN A 221 14.80 -7.09 -3.04
C GLN A 221 15.75 -6.53 -1.99
N GLN A 222 15.91 -5.20 -1.95
CA GLN A 222 16.76 -4.52 -0.98
C GLN A 222 16.21 -4.73 0.45
N TYR A 223 14.91 -4.59 0.64
CA TYR A 223 14.26 -4.84 1.92
C TYR A 223 14.39 -6.30 2.36
N ASN A 224 14.25 -7.25 1.44
CA ASN A 224 14.47 -8.67 1.72
C ASN A 224 15.90 -8.94 2.20
N ASN A 225 16.91 -8.37 1.53
CA ASN A 225 18.30 -8.50 1.91
C ASN A 225 18.57 -7.88 3.29
N ILE A 226 18.02 -6.69 3.57
CA ILE A 226 18.11 -6.02 4.87
C ILE A 226 17.44 -6.86 5.96
N ALA A 227 16.23 -7.36 5.71
CA ALA A 227 15.52 -8.21 6.67
C ALA A 227 16.32 -9.47 7.01
N ALA A 228 16.90 -10.14 6.01
CA ALA A 228 17.77 -11.30 6.23
C ALA A 228 19.02 -10.94 7.05
N ALA A 229 19.66 -9.81 6.75
CA ALA A 229 20.85 -9.36 7.47
C ALA A 229 20.56 -9.01 8.93
N ILE A 230 19.43 -8.33 9.22
CA ILE A 230 19.06 -7.92 10.58
C ILE A 230 18.60 -9.10 11.42
N THR A 231 17.81 -10.01 10.82
CA THR A 231 17.18 -11.09 11.59
C THR A 231 17.96 -12.40 11.61
N GLY A 232 18.95 -12.54 10.73
CA GLY A 232 19.68 -13.81 10.54
C GLY A 232 18.79 -14.98 10.06
N THR A 233 17.57 -14.68 9.56
CA THR A 233 16.59 -15.71 9.19
C THR A 233 16.12 -15.54 7.75
N ALA A 234 15.44 -16.57 7.20
CA ALA A 234 14.79 -16.45 5.91
C ALA A 234 13.84 -15.23 5.88
N HIS A 235 13.80 -14.54 4.76
CA HIS A 235 12.94 -13.38 4.51
C HIS A 235 11.75 -13.71 3.60
N THR A 236 11.76 -14.90 2.98
CA THR A 236 10.67 -15.42 2.14
C THR A 236 10.49 -16.90 2.39
N ILE A 237 9.26 -17.35 2.31
CA ILE A 237 8.94 -18.77 2.21
C ILE A 237 8.36 -18.99 0.82
N PRO A 238 9.06 -19.67 -0.08
CA PRO A 238 8.54 -19.95 -1.41
C PRO A 238 7.29 -20.84 -1.31
N SER A 239 6.31 -20.56 -2.16
CA SER A 239 5.18 -21.47 -2.32
C SER A 239 5.68 -22.83 -2.82
N PRO A 240 5.16 -23.94 -2.27
CA PRO A 240 5.51 -25.26 -2.77
C PRO A 240 5.26 -25.36 -4.27
N LYS A 241 6.24 -25.83 -5.03
CA LYS A 241 6.12 -26.08 -6.47
C LYS A 241 6.15 -27.56 -6.76
N ILE A 242 5.54 -27.94 -7.87
CA ILE A 242 5.58 -29.31 -8.37
C ILE A 242 6.86 -29.45 -9.18
N ALA A 243 7.78 -30.32 -8.74
CA ALA A 243 9.08 -30.51 -9.40
C ALA A 243 8.94 -31.13 -10.80
N ARG A 244 7.96 -32.02 -10.99
CA ARG A 244 7.64 -32.67 -12.27
C ARG A 244 6.12 -32.65 -12.45
N PRO A 245 5.58 -31.58 -13.08
CA PRO A 245 4.15 -31.49 -13.34
C PRO A 245 3.69 -32.61 -14.28
N ASP A 246 2.66 -33.34 -13.87
CA ASP A 246 1.96 -34.23 -14.78
C ASP A 246 0.93 -33.41 -15.57
N THR A 247 1.32 -33.04 -16.78
CA THR A 247 0.49 -32.23 -17.68
C THR A 247 -0.67 -33.03 -18.30
N LEU A 248 -0.64 -34.36 -18.21
CA LEU A 248 -1.69 -35.25 -18.68
C LEU A 248 -2.77 -35.50 -17.61
N ALA A 249 -2.41 -35.36 -16.33
CA ALA A 249 -3.38 -35.50 -15.27
C ALA A 249 -4.33 -34.28 -15.19
N SER A 250 -5.61 -34.54 -14.95
CA SER A 250 -6.60 -33.50 -14.75
C SER A 250 -6.29 -32.69 -13.48
N ILE A 251 -6.65 -31.42 -13.50
CA ILE A 251 -6.64 -30.57 -12.31
C ILE A 251 -7.65 -31.09 -11.27
N ALA A 252 -7.32 -30.97 -9.99
CA ALA A 252 -8.22 -31.39 -8.92
C ALA A 252 -9.56 -30.64 -8.97
N SER A 253 -10.64 -31.29 -8.58
CA SER A 253 -11.94 -30.64 -8.36
C SER A 253 -11.78 -29.46 -7.38
N PHE A 254 -12.27 -28.31 -7.75
CA PHE A 254 -12.18 -27.09 -6.93
C PHE A 254 -12.96 -27.24 -5.62
N GLU A 255 -14.03 -28.01 -5.63
CA GLU A 255 -14.78 -28.37 -4.42
C GLU A 255 -13.94 -29.21 -3.47
N THR A 256 -13.19 -30.18 -3.99
CA THR A 256 -12.26 -30.98 -3.18
C THR A 256 -11.17 -30.10 -2.55
N VAL A 257 -10.58 -29.18 -3.34
CA VAL A 257 -9.61 -28.22 -2.86
C VAL A 257 -10.20 -27.33 -1.75
N TYR A 258 -11.40 -26.80 -1.97
CA TYR A 258 -12.12 -25.95 -1.02
C TYR A 258 -12.37 -26.68 0.32
N ARG A 259 -12.92 -27.91 0.26
CA ARG A 259 -13.20 -28.73 1.46
C ARG A 259 -11.92 -29.09 2.21
N ASN A 260 -10.88 -29.51 1.52
CA ASN A 260 -9.59 -29.88 2.13
C ASN A 260 -8.94 -28.64 2.79
N ALA A 261 -8.96 -27.48 2.13
CA ALA A 261 -8.49 -26.24 2.72
C ALA A 261 -9.27 -25.84 3.97
N THR A 262 -10.62 -26.01 3.93
CA THR A 262 -11.49 -25.71 5.06
C THR A 262 -11.13 -26.56 6.28
N ARG A 263 -10.91 -27.86 6.09
CA ARG A 263 -10.57 -28.81 7.16
C ARG A 263 -9.16 -28.61 7.72
N ALA A 264 -8.19 -28.24 6.87
CA ALA A 264 -6.77 -28.13 7.25
C ALA A 264 -6.47 -27.05 8.29
N ALA A 265 -7.30 -26.02 8.39
CA ALA A 265 -7.21 -24.97 9.41
C ALA A 265 -8.66 -24.54 9.74
N ALA A 266 -9.38 -25.41 10.46
CA ALA A 266 -10.81 -25.23 10.75
C ALA A 266 -11.13 -24.04 11.66
N ASP A 267 -10.12 -23.54 12.39
CA ASP A 267 -10.18 -22.35 13.26
C ASP A 267 -10.07 -21.01 12.50
N ALA A 268 -9.94 -21.07 11.15
CA ALA A 268 -9.80 -19.89 10.30
C ALA A 268 -10.82 -19.91 9.15
N GLU A 269 -11.38 -18.75 8.82
CA GLU A 269 -12.31 -18.59 7.71
C GLU A 269 -11.60 -18.57 6.37
N ASN A 270 -12.16 -19.23 5.35
CA ASN A 270 -11.65 -19.15 3.98
C ASN A 270 -11.85 -17.72 3.44
N SER A 271 -10.78 -17.13 2.93
CA SER A 271 -10.84 -15.73 2.47
C SER A 271 -10.50 -15.55 0.98
N LEU A 272 -9.47 -16.23 0.48
CA LEU A 272 -9.05 -16.09 -0.91
C LEU A 272 -8.43 -17.39 -1.41
N LEU A 273 -9.09 -18.06 -2.36
CA LEU A 273 -8.51 -19.19 -3.09
C LEU A 273 -7.89 -18.70 -4.39
N ARG A 274 -6.61 -18.99 -4.59
CA ARG A 274 -5.91 -18.78 -5.86
C ARG A 274 -5.83 -20.08 -6.64
N PHE A 275 -6.17 -20.00 -7.91
CA PHE A 275 -6.05 -21.09 -8.85
C PHE A 275 -4.65 -21.10 -9.48
N PRO A 276 -4.05 -22.29 -9.71
CA PRO A 276 -2.78 -22.38 -10.43
C PRO A 276 -2.92 -21.83 -11.85
N GLN A 277 -1.96 -21.01 -12.25
CA GLN A 277 -1.91 -20.39 -13.59
C GLN A 277 -0.90 -21.10 -14.50
N LYS A 278 -0.05 -21.94 -13.91
CA LYS A 278 0.99 -22.72 -14.58
C LYS A 278 0.98 -24.16 -14.05
N PRO A 279 1.45 -25.14 -14.82
CA PRO A 279 1.45 -26.55 -14.38
C PRO A 279 2.24 -26.81 -13.12
N GLU A 280 3.31 -26.03 -12.87
CA GLU A 280 4.15 -26.18 -11.67
C GLU A 280 3.57 -25.51 -10.42
N GLU A 281 2.48 -24.76 -10.55
CA GLU A 281 1.86 -24.06 -9.42
C GLU A 281 0.82 -24.93 -8.74
N ASN A 282 0.69 -24.75 -7.44
CA ASN A 282 -0.32 -25.37 -6.59
C ASN A 282 -1.43 -24.40 -6.25
N PHE A 283 -2.57 -24.91 -5.78
CA PHE A 283 -3.60 -24.07 -5.17
C PHE A 283 -3.07 -23.44 -3.89
N SER A 284 -3.51 -22.24 -3.59
CA SER A 284 -3.26 -21.61 -2.30
C SER A 284 -4.52 -20.96 -1.75
N MET A 285 -4.97 -21.42 -0.58
CA MET A 285 -6.06 -20.81 0.17
C MET A 285 -5.49 -19.93 1.27
N ARG A 286 -5.81 -18.64 1.25
CA ARG A 286 -5.62 -17.77 2.40
C ARG A 286 -6.80 -17.91 3.34
N LYS A 287 -6.53 -17.88 4.63
CA LYS A 287 -7.55 -18.01 5.68
C LYS A 287 -7.36 -16.92 6.71
N LEU A 288 -8.46 -16.38 7.18
CA LEU A 288 -8.53 -15.28 8.14
C LEU A 288 -8.79 -15.83 9.53
N ARG A 289 -7.92 -15.51 10.48
CA ARG A 289 -8.10 -15.76 11.91
C ARG A 289 -8.43 -14.47 12.64
N LYS A 290 -9.09 -14.60 13.77
CA LYS A 290 -9.28 -13.48 14.68
C LYS A 290 -7.91 -12.99 15.18
N GLY A 291 -7.60 -11.72 14.95
CA GLY A 291 -6.32 -11.12 15.32
C GLY A 291 -5.29 -11.02 14.18
N ASP A 292 -5.58 -11.55 13.00
CA ASP A 292 -4.73 -11.32 11.83
C ASP A 292 -4.67 -9.83 11.49
N TRP A 293 -3.50 -9.36 11.08
CA TRP A 293 -3.29 -7.96 10.70
C TRP A 293 -3.80 -7.65 9.29
N GLY A 294 -3.81 -8.65 8.43
CA GLY A 294 -4.29 -8.55 7.06
C GLY A 294 -5.78 -8.80 6.95
N ARG A 295 -6.48 -8.06 6.09
CA ARG A 295 -7.94 -8.21 5.86
C ARG A 295 -8.35 -9.56 5.27
N ILE A 296 -7.44 -10.24 4.60
CA ILE A 296 -7.66 -11.54 3.94
C ILE A 296 -6.92 -12.67 4.66
N GLY A 297 -6.39 -12.40 5.86
CA GLY A 297 -5.72 -13.37 6.72
C GLY A 297 -4.28 -13.65 6.37
N ASP A 298 -3.55 -14.25 7.31
CA ASP A 298 -2.12 -14.52 7.24
C ASP A 298 -1.79 -16.02 7.34
N THR A 299 -2.82 -16.87 7.38
CA THR A 299 -2.71 -18.32 7.27
C THR A 299 -2.84 -18.75 5.81
N PHE A 300 -1.91 -19.62 5.35
CA PHE A 300 -1.96 -20.17 3.99
C PHE A 300 -2.02 -21.70 4.04
N VAL A 301 -2.94 -22.26 3.27
CA VAL A 301 -3.00 -23.70 2.99
C VAL A 301 -2.64 -23.91 1.54
N TYR A 302 -1.59 -24.69 1.28
CA TYR A 302 -1.17 -25.07 -0.07
C TYR A 302 -1.70 -26.46 -0.39
N LEU A 303 -2.30 -26.61 -1.57
CA LEU A 303 -2.94 -27.87 -1.98
C LEU A 303 -2.45 -28.27 -3.37
N HIS A 304 -2.24 -29.56 -3.54
CA HIS A 304 -1.65 -30.12 -4.75
C HIS A 304 -2.55 -29.94 -5.98
N HIS A 305 -1.94 -29.54 -7.09
CA HIS A 305 -2.60 -29.21 -8.35
C HIS A 305 -3.58 -30.28 -8.85
N ASN A 306 -3.13 -31.56 -8.89
CA ASN A 306 -3.91 -32.65 -9.47
C ASN A 306 -4.81 -33.38 -8.45
N SER A 307 -4.38 -33.48 -7.20
CA SER A 307 -5.12 -34.27 -6.18
C SER A 307 -5.98 -33.42 -5.23
N GLY A 308 -5.70 -32.14 -5.11
CA GLY A 308 -6.34 -31.27 -4.12
C GLY A 308 -5.96 -31.60 -2.67
N GLN A 309 -4.99 -32.48 -2.44
CA GLN A 309 -4.52 -32.83 -1.09
C GLN A 309 -3.68 -31.68 -0.51
N VAL A 310 -3.73 -31.52 0.80
CA VAL A 310 -2.96 -30.50 1.52
C VAL A 310 -1.46 -30.88 1.51
N ILE A 311 -0.64 -29.97 0.98
CA ILE A 311 0.81 -30.09 0.97
C ILE A 311 1.40 -29.51 2.26
N SER A 312 0.96 -28.32 2.64
CA SER A 312 1.45 -27.63 3.82
C SER A 312 0.49 -26.55 4.30
N VAL A 313 0.59 -26.24 5.60
CA VAL A 313 -0.12 -25.13 6.24
C VAL A 313 0.92 -24.17 6.81
N ARG A 314 0.86 -22.91 6.40
CA ARG A 314 1.74 -21.84 6.85
C ARG A 314 1.00 -20.96 7.85
N LEU A 315 1.44 -20.96 9.09
CA LEU A 315 0.86 -20.19 10.18
C LEU A 315 1.75 -19.00 10.51
N TRP A 316 1.15 -17.83 10.74
CA TRP A 316 1.86 -16.59 11.06
C TRP A 316 2.80 -16.71 12.26
N ASP A 317 2.32 -17.30 13.35
CA ASP A 317 3.07 -17.47 14.59
C ASP A 317 4.36 -18.29 14.41
N LYS A 318 4.38 -19.23 13.46
CA LYS A 318 5.52 -20.11 13.14
C LYS A 318 6.46 -19.55 12.08
N LEU A 319 6.21 -18.34 11.56
CA LEU A 319 7.07 -17.75 10.54
C LEU A 319 8.42 -17.30 11.12
N PRO A 320 9.52 -17.41 10.34
CA PRO A 320 10.80 -16.78 10.67
C PRO A 320 10.65 -15.25 10.84
N ALA A 321 11.50 -14.67 11.69
CA ALA A 321 11.44 -13.22 11.98
C ALA A 321 11.60 -12.35 10.72
N GLY A 322 12.48 -12.74 9.79
CA GLY A 322 12.66 -12.04 8.53
C GLY A 322 11.39 -12.02 7.66
N VAL A 323 10.66 -13.14 7.61
CA VAL A 323 9.38 -13.23 6.90
C VAL A 323 8.33 -12.35 7.56
N LYS A 324 8.21 -12.41 8.91
CA LYS A 324 7.29 -11.56 9.67
C LYS A 324 7.56 -10.08 9.42
N LEU A 325 8.83 -9.67 9.41
CA LEU A 325 9.23 -8.30 9.14
C LEU A 325 8.76 -7.86 7.74
N ILE A 326 9.03 -8.66 6.72
CA ILE A 326 8.65 -8.32 5.34
C ILE A 326 7.13 -8.32 5.14
N GLU A 327 6.43 -9.32 5.66
CA GLU A 327 4.97 -9.39 5.52
C GLU A 327 4.24 -8.29 6.33
N SER A 328 4.88 -7.75 7.37
CA SER A 328 4.35 -6.59 8.13
C SER A 328 4.41 -5.27 7.35
N MET A 329 5.21 -5.16 6.29
CA MET A 329 5.32 -3.91 5.52
C MET A 329 3.97 -3.47 4.96
N PHE A 330 3.16 -4.42 4.47
CA PHE A 330 1.84 -4.13 3.93
C PHE A 330 0.86 -3.60 4.99
N PRO A 331 0.54 -4.35 6.08
CA PRO A 331 -0.40 -3.87 7.09
C PRO A 331 0.06 -2.60 7.81
N LEU A 332 1.37 -2.38 7.98
CA LEU A 332 1.91 -1.15 8.54
C LEU A 332 1.73 0.03 7.60
N HIS A 333 1.95 -0.14 6.29
CA HIS A 333 1.77 0.94 5.32
C HIS A 333 0.29 1.32 5.14
N PHE A 334 -0.60 0.33 5.13
CA PHE A 334 -2.05 0.53 4.94
C PHE A 334 -2.81 0.83 6.23
N GLY A 335 -2.15 0.76 7.39
CA GLY A 335 -2.76 1.01 8.69
C GLY A 335 -3.79 -0.06 9.09
N THR A 336 -3.70 -1.29 8.55
CA THR A 336 -4.71 -2.33 8.82
C THR A 336 -4.46 -3.14 10.09
N PHE A 337 -3.28 -3.01 10.71
CA PHE A 337 -2.84 -3.81 11.85
C PHE A 337 -3.66 -3.63 13.14
N GLY A 338 -4.40 -2.55 13.29
CA GLY A 338 -5.30 -2.27 14.42
C GLY A 338 -6.73 -1.97 13.96
N GLY A 339 -7.14 -2.54 12.82
CA GLY A 339 -8.49 -2.42 12.29
C GLY A 339 -8.87 -0.98 11.92
N HIS A 340 -10.12 -0.58 12.19
CA HIS A 340 -10.62 0.76 11.83
C HIS A 340 -9.91 1.88 12.61
N PHE A 341 -9.50 1.65 13.85
CA PHE A 341 -8.83 2.68 14.65
C PHE A 341 -7.52 3.14 13.99
N THR A 342 -6.64 2.21 13.65
CA THR A 342 -5.37 2.57 13.00
C THR A 342 -5.58 3.11 11.58
N ARG A 343 -6.58 2.64 10.86
CA ARG A 343 -6.93 3.16 9.53
C ARG A 343 -7.37 4.64 9.60
N ILE A 344 -8.21 5.02 10.58
CA ILE A 344 -8.58 6.43 10.79
C ILE A 344 -7.34 7.26 11.12
N LEU A 345 -6.48 6.75 12.00
CA LEU A 345 -5.21 7.42 12.32
C LEU A 345 -4.34 7.61 11.08
N TRP A 346 -4.28 6.63 10.17
CA TRP A 346 -3.54 6.71 8.89
C TRP A 346 -4.14 7.73 7.93
N VAL A 347 -5.47 7.86 7.87
CA VAL A 347 -6.13 8.94 7.11
C VAL A 347 -5.70 10.31 7.63
N ILE A 348 -5.75 10.53 8.95
CA ILE A 348 -5.32 11.80 9.56
C ILE A 348 -3.83 12.05 9.30
N LEU A 349 -2.99 11.02 9.48
CA LEU A 349 -1.56 11.08 9.24
C LEU A 349 -1.22 11.45 7.79
N GLY A 350 -1.93 10.88 6.82
CA GLY A 350 -1.70 11.17 5.40
C GLY A 350 -2.12 12.59 4.98
N LEU A 351 -2.93 13.30 5.78
CA LEU A 351 -3.24 14.71 5.56
C LEU A 351 -2.16 15.65 6.12
N LEU A 352 -1.35 15.18 7.08
CA LEU A 352 -0.33 16.02 7.74
C LEU A 352 0.72 16.58 6.77
N PRO A 353 1.26 15.86 5.77
CA PRO A 353 2.22 16.42 4.84
C PRO A 353 1.66 17.61 4.05
N GLY A 354 0.36 17.61 3.72
CA GLY A 354 -0.31 18.78 3.13
C GLY A 354 -0.30 19.99 4.06
N VAL A 355 -0.60 19.77 5.36
CA VAL A 355 -0.53 20.83 6.38
C VAL A 355 0.91 21.32 6.56
N LEU A 356 1.88 20.41 6.61
CA LEU A 356 3.30 20.75 6.76
C LEU A 356 3.83 21.49 5.53
N TYR A 357 3.42 21.11 4.33
CA TYR A 357 3.76 21.81 3.10
C TYR A 357 3.22 23.25 3.13
N TYR A 358 1.92 23.42 3.41
CA TYR A 358 1.30 24.75 3.47
C TYR A 358 1.96 25.64 4.54
N THR A 359 2.08 25.15 5.76
CA THR A 359 2.65 25.92 6.86
C THR A 359 4.12 26.25 6.63
N GLY A 360 4.90 25.30 6.08
CA GLY A 360 6.30 25.49 5.69
C GLY A 360 6.44 26.53 4.58
N PHE A 361 5.57 26.51 3.56
CA PHE A 361 5.53 27.52 2.49
C PHE A 361 5.28 28.92 3.06
N VAL A 362 4.31 29.06 3.97
CA VAL A 362 4.01 30.35 4.63
C VAL A 362 5.20 30.86 5.45
N ILE A 363 5.93 29.98 6.17
CA ILE A 363 7.13 30.35 6.90
C ILE A 363 8.20 30.87 5.95
N TRP A 364 8.46 30.17 4.87
CA TRP A 364 9.43 30.55 3.85
C TRP A 364 9.06 31.88 3.18
N TRP A 365 7.81 32.05 2.74
CA TRP A 365 7.32 33.27 2.11
C TRP A 365 7.49 34.50 3.00
N ASN A 366 7.11 34.39 4.28
CA ASN A 366 7.30 35.48 5.25
C ASN A 366 8.76 35.87 5.44
N LYS A 367 9.70 34.93 5.35
CA LYS A 367 11.13 35.21 5.41
C LYS A 367 11.64 35.95 4.18
N LEU A 368 11.15 35.61 2.98
CA LEU A 368 11.48 36.29 1.74
C LEU A 368 11.02 37.75 1.74
N VAL A 369 9.75 37.98 2.07
CA VAL A 369 9.18 39.35 2.11
C VAL A 369 9.93 40.22 3.11
N LYS A 370 10.28 39.68 4.28
CA LYS A 370 11.09 40.43 5.27
C LYS A 370 12.49 40.78 4.75
N LYS A 371 13.14 39.85 4.02
CA LYS A 371 14.46 40.08 3.44
C LYS A 371 14.44 41.20 2.38
N GLN A 372 13.40 41.22 1.54
CA GLN A 372 13.24 42.27 0.51
C GLN A 372 13.01 43.65 1.16
N ARG A 373 12.19 43.75 2.21
CA ARG A 373 11.93 45.04 2.92
C ARG A 373 13.16 45.59 3.66
N ASN A 374 14.15 44.77 3.97
CA ASN A 374 15.39 45.22 4.63
C ASN A 374 16.48 45.62 3.62
N ILE A 375 16.24 45.49 2.31
CA ILE A 375 17.17 45.81 1.24
C ILE A 375 16.70 47.11 0.52
N THR A 376 15.43 47.46 0.64
CA THR A 376 14.86 48.75 0.22
C THR A 376 14.88 49.75 1.35
#